data_8989718f3e8bdebd9fc4e53f7a8cb8d1
#
_entry.id   8989718f3e8bdebd9fc4e53f7a8cb8d1
#
_cell.length_a   1.000
_cell.length_b   1.000
_cell.length_c   1.000
_cell.angle_alpha   90.00
_cell.angle_beta   90.00
_cell.angle_gamma   90.00
#
_symmetry.space_group_name_H-M   'P 1'
#
loop_
_entity.id
_entity.type
_entity.pdbx_description
1 polymer ?
#
loop_
_entity_poly.entity_id
_entity_poly.type
_entity_poly.pdbx_seq_one_letter_code
_entity_poly.pdbx_strand_id
1 'polypeptide(L)'
;MSEYATLKAEDGHQFSAYIARPESKPFAGLVVLQEIFGVNAHIRSVADGYAKDGFLAVAPALFDRFERGIELGYDGADLQKAMSFVPRLNFELSLQDVAAALDFAQTESGGKAGVVGYCFGGSLAWLAATRLHPEAAVGYYGGHIDHFASEKPLAPVMLHFGKLDTHIPAEVADNVHAAHPDVEIYWYEAGHAFNCDGRASYDSASARLARERSLSFLKKHLT
;
A
#
# COMPACT_ATOMS: atom_id res chain seq x y z
N MET A 1 10.61 -17.02 3.27
CA MET A 1 10.14 -17.92 2.17
C MET A 1 8.92 -17.27 1.54
N SER A 2 8.80 -17.29 0.21
CA SER A 2 7.67 -16.65 -0.49
C SER A 2 6.87 -17.67 -1.32
N GLU A 3 5.57 -17.43 -1.43
CA GLU A 3 4.62 -18.30 -2.12
C GLU A 3 3.44 -17.46 -2.66
N TYR A 4 2.57 -18.07 -3.47
CA TYR A 4 1.31 -17.46 -3.89
C TYR A 4 0.14 -18.21 -3.26
N ALA A 5 -0.87 -17.45 -2.80
CA ALA A 5 -2.14 -17.97 -2.34
C ALA A 5 -3.30 -17.41 -3.19
N THR A 6 -4.40 -18.14 -3.27
CA THR A 6 -5.65 -17.61 -3.81
C THR A 6 -6.54 -17.18 -2.66
N LEU A 7 -6.88 -15.90 -2.62
CA LEU A 7 -7.81 -15.31 -1.66
C LEU A 7 -9.17 -15.09 -2.31
N LYS A 8 -10.20 -14.90 -1.48
CA LYS A 8 -11.58 -14.68 -1.95
C LYS A 8 -12.18 -13.50 -1.20
N ALA A 9 -12.60 -12.48 -1.94
CA ALA A 9 -13.35 -11.34 -1.41
C ALA A 9 -14.82 -11.72 -1.10
N GLU A 10 -15.50 -10.85 -0.35
CA GLU A 10 -16.89 -11.06 0.07
C GLU A 10 -17.85 -11.17 -1.11
N ASP A 11 -17.62 -10.42 -2.20
CA ASP A 11 -18.40 -10.49 -3.44
C ASP A 11 -18.19 -11.80 -4.25
N GLY A 12 -17.30 -12.69 -3.76
CA GLY A 12 -16.96 -13.94 -4.40
C GLY A 12 -15.80 -13.87 -5.39
N HIS A 13 -15.21 -12.67 -5.62
CA HIS A 13 -14.03 -12.52 -6.47
C HIS A 13 -12.84 -13.30 -5.89
N GLN A 14 -12.17 -14.09 -6.75
CA GLN A 14 -10.94 -14.80 -6.39
C GLN A 14 -9.75 -14.13 -7.05
N PHE A 15 -8.74 -13.84 -6.27
CA PHE A 15 -7.52 -13.16 -6.72
C PHE A 15 -6.27 -13.80 -6.12
N SER A 16 -5.15 -13.62 -6.78
CA SER A 16 -3.84 -14.07 -6.31
C SER A 16 -3.30 -13.09 -5.25
N ALA A 17 -2.56 -13.62 -4.28
CA ALA A 17 -1.77 -12.81 -3.36
C ALA A 17 -0.36 -13.37 -3.24
N TYR A 18 0.65 -12.51 -3.32
CA TYR A 18 2.03 -12.86 -3.00
C TYR A 18 2.23 -12.80 -1.50
N ILE A 19 2.70 -13.89 -0.92
CA ILE A 19 2.91 -14.05 0.52
C ILE A 19 4.41 -14.13 0.79
N ALA A 20 4.95 -13.22 1.56
CA ALA A 20 6.32 -13.26 2.04
C ALA A 20 6.33 -13.53 3.55
N ARG A 21 6.90 -14.69 3.93
CA ARG A 21 6.97 -15.14 5.33
C ARG A 21 8.33 -14.80 5.93
N PRO A 22 8.40 -14.32 7.17
CA PRO A 22 9.65 -14.17 7.90
C PRO A 22 10.25 -15.57 8.22
N GLU A 23 11.53 -15.60 8.56
CA GLU A 23 12.22 -16.85 8.98
C GLU A 23 11.71 -17.37 10.33
N SER A 24 11.27 -16.47 11.20
CA SER A 24 10.69 -16.79 12.52
C SER A 24 9.18 -16.60 12.51
N LYS A 25 8.51 -16.94 13.62
CA LYS A 25 7.09 -16.63 13.78
C LYS A 25 6.85 -15.13 13.55
N PRO A 26 5.91 -14.74 12.67
CA PRO A 26 5.58 -13.33 12.46
C PRO A 26 5.06 -12.70 13.74
N PHE A 27 5.43 -11.45 13.99
CA PHE A 27 4.85 -10.71 15.12
C PHE A 27 3.53 -10.02 14.74
N ALA A 28 3.31 -9.76 13.43
CA ALA A 28 2.08 -9.18 12.89
C ALA A 28 1.97 -9.46 11.39
N GLY A 29 0.76 -9.33 10.84
CA GLY A 29 0.49 -9.29 9.41
C GLY A 29 0.69 -7.87 8.85
N LEU A 30 1.02 -7.79 7.55
CA LEU A 30 1.09 -6.51 6.82
C LEU A 30 0.62 -6.70 5.38
N VAL A 31 -0.46 -6.03 5.01
CA VAL A 31 -0.91 -5.98 3.62
C VAL A 31 -0.13 -4.92 2.87
N VAL A 32 0.49 -5.30 1.75
CA VAL A 32 1.32 -4.43 0.90
C VAL A 32 0.57 -4.14 -0.40
N LEU A 33 0.09 -2.91 -0.57
CA LEU A 33 -0.78 -2.53 -1.68
C LEU A 33 0.03 -1.94 -2.83
N GLN A 34 -0.21 -2.49 -4.02
CA GLN A 34 0.45 -2.18 -5.28
C GLN A 34 0.21 -0.76 -5.79
N GLU A 35 1.10 -0.30 -6.64
CA GLU A 35 0.88 0.80 -7.56
C GLU A 35 -0.04 0.36 -8.72
N ILE A 36 -0.10 1.14 -9.82
CA ILE A 36 -0.87 0.78 -11.03
C ILE A 36 -0.18 -0.27 -11.93
N PHE A 37 0.88 -0.91 -11.47
CA PHE A 37 1.70 -1.86 -12.25
C PHE A 37 1.52 -3.33 -11.84
N GLY A 38 0.57 -3.61 -10.95
CA GLY A 38 0.35 -4.96 -10.42
C GLY A 38 1.35 -5.35 -9.32
N VAL A 39 1.31 -6.62 -8.91
CA VAL A 39 2.25 -7.19 -7.92
C VAL A 39 3.55 -7.56 -8.63
N ASN A 40 4.21 -6.56 -9.21
CA ASN A 40 5.44 -6.69 -9.96
C ASN A 40 6.67 -6.95 -9.08
N ALA A 41 7.86 -7.05 -9.69
CA ALA A 41 9.10 -7.33 -8.98
C ALA A 41 9.39 -6.36 -7.84
N HIS A 42 9.08 -5.04 -8.01
CA HIS A 42 9.27 -4.03 -6.97
C HIS A 42 8.36 -4.30 -5.77
N ILE A 43 7.06 -4.50 -5.97
CA ILE A 43 6.10 -4.75 -4.87
C ILE A 43 6.44 -6.06 -4.14
N ARG A 44 6.86 -7.11 -4.86
CA ARG A 44 7.35 -8.34 -4.23
C ARG A 44 8.61 -8.08 -3.39
N SER A 45 9.56 -7.30 -3.90
CA SER A 45 10.77 -6.92 -3.15
C SER A 45 10.43 -6.13 -1.89
N VAL A 46 9.43 -5.24 -1.95
CA VAL A 46 8.93 -4.51 -0.78
C VAL A 46 8.34 -5.47 0.24
N ALA A 47 7.49 -6.43 -0.19
CA ALA A 47 6.91 -7.44 0.69
C ALA A 47 8.00 -8.33 1.34
N ASP A 48 8.99 -8.77 0.56
CA ASP A 48 10.14 -9.52 1.07
C ASP A 48 10.96 -8.71 2.08
N GLY A 49 11.08 -7.40 1.86
CA GLY A 49 11.72 -6.48 2.80
C GLY A 49 10.99 -6.43 4.14
N TYR A 50 9.66 -6.34 4.14
CA TYR A 50 8.86 -6.39 5.37
C TYR A 50 8.90 -7.76 6.04
N ALA A 51 8.98 -8.84 5.26
CA ALA A 51 9.16 -10.18 5.82
C ALA A 51 10.50 -10.31 6.56
N LYS A 52 11.59 -9.75 6.04
CA LYS A 52 12.90 -9.68 6.74
C LYS A 52 12.82 -8.88 8.05
N ASP A 53 11.92 -7.90 8.13
CA ASP A 53 11.67 -7.12 9.37
C ASP A 53 10.73 -7.83 10.35
N GLY A 54 10.28 -9.06 10.03
CA GLY A 54 9.49 -9.93 10.90
C GLY A 54 7.98 -9.90 10.70
N PHE A 55 7.47 -9.25 9.65
CA PHE A 55 6.05 -9.29 9.29
C PHE A 55 5.71 -10.48 8.41
N LEU A 56 4.48 -10.98 8.51
CA LEU A 56 3.86 -11.74 7.43
C LEU A 56 3.34 -10.74 6.39
N ALA A 57 4.05 -10.57 5.27
CA ALA A 57 3.65 -9.61 4.24
C ALA A 57 2.77 -10.27 3.17
N VAL A 58 1.63 -9.64 2.87
CA VAL A 58 0.61 -10.12 1.92
C VAL A 58 0.37 -9.05 0.86
N ALA A 59 0.72 -9.32 -0.39
CA ALA A 59 0.50 -8.39 -1.49
C ALA A 59 -0.62 -8.92 -2.43
N PRO A 60 -1.87 -8.41 -2.29
CA PRO A 60 -3.00 -8.83 -3.13
C PRO A 60 -2.85 -8.31 -4.56
N ALA A 61 -3.12 -9.16 -5.56
CA ALA A 61 -3.15 -8.78 -6.97
C ALA A 61 -4.48 -8.10 -7.30
N LEU A 62 -4.61 -6.81 -6.97
CA LEU A 62 -5.85 -6.05 -7.10
C LEU A 62 -6.33 -5.93 -8.55
N PHE A 63 -5.43 -6.11 -9.52
CA PHE A 63 -5.76 -6.05 -10.94
C PHE A 63 -6.29 -7.37 -11.51
N ASP A 64 -6.34 -8.44 -10.72
CA ASP A 64 -7.02 -9.69 -11.09
C ASP A 64 -8.53 -9.48 -11.36
N ARG A 65 -9.09 -8.35 -10.92
CA ARG A 65 -10.43 -7.88 -11.30
C ARG A 65 -10.55 -7.45 -12.76
N PHE A 66 -9.43 -7.13 -13.41
CA PHE A 66 -9.38 -6.72 -14.81
C PHE A 66 -8.75 -7.80 -15.68
N GLU A 67 -7.56 -8.25 -15.28
CA GLU A 67 -6.73 -9.22 -15.95
C GLU A 67 -5.80 -9.88 -14.93
N ARG A 68 -5.73 -11.21 -14.95
CA ARG A 68 -4.90 -11.97 -14.03
C ARG A 68 -3.42 -11.88 -14.38
N GLY A 69 -2.59 -11.91 -13.34
CA GLY A 69 -1.14 -11.99 -13.50
C GLY A 69 -0.51 -10.71 -14.07
N ILE A 70 -1.09 -9.55 -13.79
CA ILE A 70 -0.52 -8.26 -14.18
C ILE A 70 0.73 -7.96 -13.36
N GLU A 71 1.87 -7.92 -14.06
CA GLU A 71 3.20 -7.59 -13.53
C GLU A 71 3.94 -6.73 -14.55
N LEU A 72 3.71 -5.42 -14.52
CA LEU A 72 4.20 -4.47 -15.52
C LEU A 72 5.48 -3.77 -15.08
N GLY A 73 6.33 -3.45 -16.06
CA GLY A 73 7.42 -2.49 -15.92
C GLY A 73 6.92 -1.04 -15.92
N TYR A 74 7.87 -0.08 -15.91
CA TYR A 74 7.58 1.33 -15.69
C TYR A 74 7.70 2.21 -16.94
N ASP A 75 7.94 1.64 -18.11
CA ASP A 75 8.16 2.35 -19.37
C ASP A 75 7.45 1.68 -20.56
N GLY A 76 7.55 2.33 -21.72
CA GLY A 76 7.09 1.79 -23.00
C GLY A 76 5.66 1.28 -22.99
N ALA A 77 5.47 0.07 -23.52
CA ALA A 77 4.16 -0.58 -23.63
C ALA A 77 3.55 -0.93 -22.27
N ASP A 78 4.36 -1.25 -21.27
CA ASP A 78 3.93 -1.58 -19.93
C ASP A 78 3.31 -0.36 -19.22
N LEU A 79 3.95 0.81 -19.34
CA LEU A 79 3.38 2.06 -18.83
C LEU A 79 2.05 2.39 -19.51
N GLN A 80 1.97 2.23 -20.84
CA GLN A 80 0.71 2.46 -21.58
C GLN A 80 -0.40 1.51 -21.10
N LYS A 81 -0.07 0.23 -20.90
CA LYS A 81 -1.02 -0.75 -20.36
C LYS A 81 -1.45 -0.38 -18.93
N ALA A 82 -0.53 -0.03 -18.04
CA ALA A 82 -0.84 0.42 -16.69
C ALA A 82 -1.79 1.62 -16.69
N MET A 83 -1.50 2.64 -17.51
CA MET A 83 -2.36 3.82 -17.66
C MET A 83 -3.76 3.49 -18.19
N SER A 84 -3.92 2.43 -18.99
CA SER A 84 -5.24 1.99 -19.48
C SER A 84 -6.14 1.44 -18.37
N PHE A 85 -5.58 1.02 -17.23
CA PHE A 85 -6.36 0.58 -16.08
C PHE A 85 -6.87 1.75 -15.22
N VAL A 86 -6.20 2.91 -15.25
CA VAL A 86 -6.54 4.04 -14.36
C VAL A 86 -8.03 4.46 -14.46
N PRO A 87 -8.64 4.61 -15.65
CA PRO A 87 -10.07 4.94 -15.75
C PRO A 87 -11.02 3.83 -15.25
N ARG A 88 -10.49 2.63 -15.03
CA ARG A 88 -11.26 1.45 -14.59
C ARG A 88 -11.10 1.15 -13.10
N LEU A 89 -10.25 1.92 -12.40
CA LEU A 89 -10.03 1.74 -10.97
C LEU A 89 -11.36 1.92 -10.22
N ASN A 90 -11.67 0.95 -9.38
CA ASN A 90 -12.84 0.97 -8.52
C ASN A 90 -12.38 0.74 -7.07
N PHE A 91 -12.36 1.80 -6.28
CA PHE A 91 -11.88 1.78 -4.91
C PHE A 91 -12.72 0.86 -4.02
N GLU A 92 -14.04 0.80 -4.22
CA GLU A 92 -14.94 -0.05 -3.43
C GLU A 92 -14.64 -1.54 -3.65
N LEU A 93 -14.52 -1.96 -4.92
CA LEU A 93 -14.19 -3.34 -5.24
C LEU A 93 -12.77 -3.71 -4.81
N SER A 94 -11.81 -2.80 -5.00
CA SER A 94 -10.44 -3.03 -4.53
C SER A 94 -10.36 -3.14 -3.01
N LEU A 95 -11.20 -2.37 -2.29
CA LEU A 95 -11.24 -2.42 -0.84
C LEU A 95 -11.79 -3.76 -0.31
N GLN A 96 -12.68 -4.43 -1.03
CA GLN A 96 -13.11 -5.80 -0.70
C GLN A 96 -11.96 -6.80 -0.79
N ASP A 97 -11.08 -6.66 -1.80
CA ASP A 97 -9.88 -7.50 -1.92
C ASP A 97 -8.88 -7.19 -0.80
N VAL A 98 -8.73 -5.90 -0.44
CA VAL A 98 -7.89 -5.48 0.69
C VAL A 98 -8.43 -6.05 2.01
N ALA A 99 -9.75 -6.05 2.23
CA ALA A 99 -10.36 -6.64 3.41
C ALA A 99 -10.04 -8.14 3.53
N ALA A 100 -10.21 -8.90 2.45
CA ALA A 100 -9.87 -10.33 2.43
C ALA A 100 -8.38 -10.59 2.67
N ALA A 101 -7.50 -9.72 2.13
CA ALA A 101 -6.05 -9.82 2.39
C ALA A 101 -5.70 -9.46 3.84
N LEU A 102 -6.41 -8.51 4.45
CA LEU A 102 -6.24 -8.11 5.84
C LEU A 102 -6.67 -9.24 6.79
N ASP A 103 -7.84 -9.84 6.56
CA ASP A 103 -8.34 -10.99 7.32
C ASP A 103 -7.38 -12.18 7.24
N PHE A 104 -6.85 -12.46 6.05
CA PHE A 104 -5.83 -13.50 5.86
C PHE A 104 -4.56 -13.18 6.65
N ALA A 105 -4.06 -11.94 6.55
CA ALA A 105 -2.85 -11.52 7.24
C ALA A 105 -3.01 -11.57 8.77
N GLN A 106 -4.16 -11.19 9.31
CA GLN A 106 -4.49 -11.28 10.74
C GLN A 106 -4.52 -12.74 11.21
N THR A 107 -5.22 -13.59 10.47
CA THR A 107 -5.36 -15.02 10.81
C THR A 107 -4.01 -15.73 10.82
N GLU A 108 -3.24 -15.59 9.77
CA GLU A 108 -1.95 -16.28 9.58
C GLU A 108 -0.83 -15.73 10.47
N SER A 109 -0.89 -14.46 10.90
CA SER A 109 0.09 -13.89 11.83
C SER A 109 -0.25 -14.11 13.31
N GLY A 110 -1.49 -14.46 13.60
CA GLY A 110 -1.97 -14.70 14.96
C GLY A 110 -2.61 -13.50 15.64
N GLY A 111 -3.14 -12.51 14.89
CA GLY A 111 -4.09 -11.57 15.43
C GLY A 111 -4.02 -10.11 14.98
N LYS A 112 -2.84 -9.53 14.80
CA LYS A 112 -2.73 -8.12 14.40
C LYS A 112 -2.28 -7.98 12.95
N ALA A 113 -2.85 -7.04 12.19
CA ALA A 113 -2.35 -6.69 10.86
C ALA A 113 -2.53 -5.20 10.55
N GLY A 114 -1.57 -4.67 9.80
CA GLY A 114 -1.59 -3.32 9.26
C GLY A 114 -1.62 -3.32 7.72
N VAL A 115 -1.67 -2.11 7.17
CA VAL A 115 -1.66 -1.89 5.72
C VAL A 115 -0.57 -0.89 5.36
N VAL A 116 0.17 -1.14 4.29
CA VAL A 116 1.04 -0.16 3.64
C VAL A 116 0.74 -0.15 2.15
N GLY A 117 0.66 1.03 1.55
CA GLY A 117 0.33 1.14 0.14
C GLY A 117 1.09 2.24 -0.59
N TYR A 118 1.24 2.07 -1.90
CA TYR A 118 2.05 2.92 -2.77
C TYR A 118 1.22 3.44 -3.94
N CYS A 119 1.22 4.74 -4.23
CA CYS A 119 0.45 5.40 -5.28
C CYS A 119 -1.06 5.07 -5.17
N PHE A 120 -1.66 4.34 -6.10
CA PHE A 120 -3.02 3.81 -5.98
C PHE A 120 -3.23 3.07 -4.65
N GLY A 121 -2.29 2.19 -4.30
CA GLY A 121 -2.29 1.50 -3.01
C GLY A 121 -2.16 2.45 -1.81
N GLY A 122 -1.50 3.60 -1.96
CA GLY A 122 -1.43 4.62 -0.91
C GLY A 122 -2.81 5.23 -0.62
N SER A 123 -3.61 5.45 -1.65
CA SER A 123 -5.01 5.90 -1.50
C SER A 123 -5.89 4.79 -0.89
N LEU A 124 -5.66 3.53 -1.26
CA LEU A 124 -6.36 2.40 -0.65
C LEU A 124 -5.96 2.17 0.82
N ALA A 125 -4.71 2.48 1.20
CA ALA A 125 -4.30 2.41 2.61
C ALA A 125 -5.07 3.43 3.46
N TRP A 126 -5.32 4.65 2.94
CA TRP A 126 -6.21 5.61 3.56
C TRP A 126 -7.62 5.05 3.74
N LEU A 127 -8.22 4.52 2.66
CA LEU A 127 -9.56 3.94 2.70
C LEU A 127 -9.64 2.71 3.63
N ALA A 128 -8.60 1.90 3.69
CA ALA A 128 -8.53 0.81 4.66
C ALA A 128 -8.58 1.35 6.10
N ALA A 129 -7.87 2.45 6.39
CA ALA A 129 -7.90 3.07 7.71
C ALA A 129 -9.25 3.71 8.07
N THR A 130 -10.02 4.18 7.09
CA THR A 130 -11.32 4.83 7.34
C THR A 130 -12.51 3.86 7.34
N ARG A 131 -12.41 2.71 6.67
CA ARG A 131 -13.56 1.81 6.41
C ARG A 131 -13.36 0.37 6.87
N LEU A 132 -12.10 -0.05 7.03
CA LEU A 132 -11.74 -1.35 7.59
C LEU A 132 -11.18 -1.13 9.01
N HIS A 133 -10.67 -2.18 9.63
CA HIS A 133 -10.10 -2.09 10.97
C HIS A 133 -8.66 -2.64 11.01
N PRO A 134 -7.69 -2.09 10.22
CA PRO A 134 -6.29 -2.42 10.42
C PRO A 134 -5.81 -1.82 11.75
N GLU A 135 -4.76 -2.39 12.35
CA GLU A 135 -4.13 -1.80 13.54
C GLU A 135 -3.37 -0.50 13.24
N ALA A 136 -2.90 -0.33 12.00
CA ALA A 136 -2.28 0.88 11.48
C ALA A 136 -2.27 0.89 9.94
N ALA A 137 -2.22 2.09 9.34
CA ALA A 137 -2.09 2.23 7.90
C ALA A 137 -1.00 3.23 7.52
N VAL A 138 -0.24 2.92 6.47
CA VAL A 138 0.79 3.79 5.91
C VAL A 138 0.54 4.00 4.42
N GLY A 139 0.41 5.25 3.99
CA GLY A 139 0.22 5.62 2.59
C GLY A 139 1.42 6.38 2.03
N TYR A 140 1.95 5.91 0.90
CA TYR A 140 2.97 6.61 0.14
C TYR A 140 2.35 7.24 -1.11
N TYR A 141 2.54 8.54 -1.27
CA TYR A 141 2.12 9.32 -2.45
C TYR A 141 0.74 8.92 -3.02
N GLY A 142 -0.27 8.82 -2.13
CA GLY A 142 -1.65 8.49 -2.48
C GLY A 142 -2.39 9.70 -3.06
N GLY A 143 -2.56 9.73 -4.39
CA GLY A 143 -3.08 10.91 -5.09
C GLY A 143 -4.59 11.11 -5.00
N HIS A 144 -5.36 10.08 -4.59
CA HIS A 144 -6.83 10.17 -4.49
C HIS A 144 -7.32 10.31 -3.05
N ILE A 145 -6.42 10.54 -2.09
CA ILE A 145 -6.78 10.68 -0.67
C ILE A 145 -7.70 11.90 -0.47
N ASP A 146 -7.50 12.99 -1.22
CA ASP A 146 -8.32 14.21 -1.14
C ASP A 146 -9.82 13.94 -1.39
N HIS A 147 -10.17 13.01 -2.29
CA HIS A 147 -11.56 12.62 -2.53
C HIS A 147 -12.23 12.01 -1.29
N PHE A 148 -11.44 11.50 -0.37
CA PHE A 148 -11.89 10.82 0.84
C PHE A 148 -11.37 11.49 2.13
N ALA A 149 -10.78 12.68 2.02
CA ALA A 149 -10.13 13.36 3.14
C ALA A 149 -11.08 13.70 4.28
N SER A 150 -12.38 13.80 4.02
CA SER A 150 -13.40 14.01 5.06
C SER A 150 -13.74 12.77 5.88
N GLU A 151 -13.35 11.57 5.43
CA GLU A 151 -13.61 10.33 6.14
C GLU A 151 -12.68 10.20 7.35
N LYS A 152 -13.25 9.97 8.52
CA LYS A 152 -12.46 9.85 9.75
C LYS A 152 -11.73 8.52 9.81
N PRO A 153 -10.38 8.51 9.98
CA PRO A 153 -9.64 7.28 10.22
C PRO A 153 -10.11 6.57 11.51
N LEU A 154 -10.28 5.26 11.43
CA LEU A 154 -10.60 4.36 12.53
C LEU A 154 -9.34 3.75 13.16
N ALA A 155 -8.18 3.95 12.48
CA ALA A 155 -6.88 3.46 12.90
C ALA A 155 -5.83 4.58 12.76
N PRO A 156 -4.70 4.48 13.47
CA PRO A 156 -3.55 5.37 13.25
C PRO A 156 -3.09 5.37 11.80
N VAL A 157 -2.80 6.57 11.25
CA VAL A 157 -2.36 6.74 9.86
C VAL A 157 -1.08 7.54 9.79
N MET A 158 -0.16 7.09 8.91
CA MET A 158 1.03 7.84 8.50
C MET A 158 1.03 8.02 6.98
N LEU A 159 1.32 9.23 6.48
CA LEU A 159 1.37 9.55 5.06
C LEU A 159 2.73 10.13 4.67
N HIS A 160 3.20 9.73 3.49
CA HIS A 160 4.47 10.19 2.90
C HIS A 160 4.22 10.83 1.55
N PHE A 161 4.61 12.11 1.38
CA PHE A 161 4.47 12.86 0.13
C PHE A 161 5.80 13.45 -0.33
N GLY A 162 5.95 13.57 -1.64
CA GLY A 162 7.08 14.25 -2.28
C GLY A 162 6.75 15.71 -2.56
N LYS A 163 7.62 16.66 -2.20
CA LYS A 163 7.45 18.08 -2.51
C LYS A 163 7.60 18.40 -4.00
N LEU A 164 8.32 17.55 -4.72
CA LEU A 164 8.56 17.67 -6.15
C LEU A 164 7.59 16.79 -6.98
N ASP A 165 6.55 16.27 -6.34
CA ASP A 165 5.52 15.46 -7.00
C ASP A 165 4.61 16.37 -7.84
N THR A 166 4.66 16.20 -9.16
CA THR A 166 3.83 16.98 -10.10
C THR A 166 2.44 16.39 -10.32
N HIS A 167 2.15 15.22 -9.75
CA HIS A 167 0.86 14.54 -9.85
C HIS A 167 -0.05 14.78 -8.64
N ILE A 168 0.55 15.08 -7.49
CA ILE A 168 -0.18 15.25 -6.22
C ILE A 168 0.07 16.67 -5.69
N PRO A 169 -0.92 17.56 -5.76
CA PRO A 169 -0.83 18.89 -5.18
C PRO A 169 -0.64 18.83 -3.66
N ALA A 170 0.04 19.84 -3.10
CA ALA A 170 0.26 19.91 -1.64
C ALA A 170 -1.07 19.99 -0.86
N GLU A 171 -2.09 20.54 -1.48
CA GLU A 171 -3.43 20.70 -0.92
C GLU A 171 -4.06 19.35 -0.50
N VAL A 172 -3.66 18.24 -1.13
CA VAL A 172 -4.12 16.89 -0.72
C VAL A 172 -3.75 16.62 0.73
N ALA A 173 -2.50 16.85 1.09
CA ALA A 173 -2.03 16.66 2.46
C ALA A 173 -2.55 17.73 3.41
N ASP A 174 -2.69 18.98 2.95
CA ASP A 174 -3.24 20.08 3.73
C ASP A 174 -4.71 19.83 4.12
N ASN A 175 -5.52 19.31 3.17
CA ASN A 175 -6.91 18.94 3.42
C ASN A 175 -7.02 17.80 4.45
N VAL A 176 -6.16 16.79 4.36
CA VAL A 176 -6.10 15.71 5.35
C VAL A 176 -5.71 16.26 6.72
N HIS A 177 -4.66 17.08 6.79
CA HIS A 177 -4.19 17.64 8.05
C HIS A 177 -5.23 18.56 8.71
N ALA A 178 -5.94 19.34 7.91
CA ALA A 178 -7.02 20.21 8.40
C ALA A 178 -8.20 19.43 8.99
N ALA A 179 -8.57 18.30 8.34
CA ALA A 179 -9.65 17.44 8.80
C ALA A 179 -9.24 16.51 9.96
N HIS A 180 -7.98 16.05 9.96
CA HIS A 180 -7.46 15.04 10.87
C HIS A 180 -6.04 15.40 11.36
N PRO A 181 -5.90 16.31 12.33
CA PRO A 181 -4.60 16.78 12.84
C PRO A 181 -3.72 15.67 13.45
N ASP A 182 -4.31 14.55 13.86
CA ASP A 182 -3.61 13.41 14.44
C ASP A 182 -2.92 12.49 13.40
N VAL A 183 -3.18 12.71 12.09
CA VAL A 183 -2.52 11.97 11.02
C VAL A 183 -1.07 12.43 10.88
N GLU A 184 -0.12 11.49 10.96
CA GLU A 184 1.30 11.80 10.78
C GLU A 184 1.61 12.00 9.29
N ILE A 185 2.00 13.22 8.88
CA ILE A 185 2.32 13.55 7.48
C ILE A 185 3.79 13.94 7.37
N TYR A 186 4.50 13.28 6.45
CA TYR A 186 5.91 13.54 6.17
C TYR A 186 6.15 13.95 4.72
N TRP A 187 6.96 14.99 4.54
CA TRP A 187 7.35 15.52 3.24
C TRP A 187 8.82 15.23 2.94
N TYR A 188 9.10 14.96 1.67
CA TYR A 188 10.43 14.63 1.16
C TYR A 188 10.77 15.52 -0.04
N GLU A 189 12.03 15.88 -0.22
CA GLU A 189 12.54 16.61 -1.40
C GLU A 189 12.66 15.63 -2.60
N ALA A 190 11.54 15.03 -3.00
CA ALA A 190 11.49 13.95 -3.98
C ALA A 190 10.20 14.04 -4.81
N GLY A 191 10.19 13.39 -5.99
CA GLY A 191 9.05 13.31 -6.89
C GLY A 191 8.08 12.18 -6.56
N HIS A 192 7.07 11.99 -7.45
CA HIS A 192 6.15 10.87 -7.35
C HIS A 192 6.88 9.52 -7.43
N ALA A 193 6.45 8.55 -6.62
CA ALA A 193 7.05 7.21 -6.57
C ALA A 193 8.53 7.17 -6.16
N PHE A 194 8.98 8.11 -5.33
CA PHE A 194 10.37 8.19 -4.86
C PHE A 194 10.85 6.93 -4.13
N ASN A 195 9.95 6.06 -3.68
CA ASN A 195 10.30 4.79 -3.04
C ASN A 195 10.56 3.66 -4.04
N CYS A 196 10.22 3.84 -5.32
CA CYS A 196 10.34 2.77 -6.32
C CYS A 196 11.70 2.80 -7.01
N ASP A 197 12.57 1.84 -6.68
CA ASP A 197 13.93 1.72 -7.21
C ASP A 197 14.00 1.41 -8.72
N GLY A 198 12.90 0.95 -9.32
CA GLY A 198 12.78 0.76 -10.78
C GLY A 198 12.43 2.02 -11.56
N ARG A 199 12.22 3.19 -10.91
CA ARG A 199 11.78 4.43 -11.57
C ARG A 199 12.85 5.52 -11.54
N ALA A 200 12.85 6.38 -12.57
CA ALA A 200 13.75 7.52 -12.63
C ALA A 200 13.56 8.54 -11.48
N SER A 201 12.37 8.55 -10.86
CA SER A 201 12.06 9.40 -9.70
C SER A 201 12.52 8.83 -8.36
N TYR A 202 13.19 7.67 -8.36
CA TYR A 202 13.72 7.07 -7.13
C TYR A 202 14.70 8.01 -6.42
N ASP A 203 14.43 8.26 -5.15
CA ASP A 203 15.34 8.98 -4.27
C ASP A 203 15.70 8.10 -3.06
N SER A 204 16.92 7.59 -3.06
CA SER A 204 17.35 6.60 -2.07
C SER A 204 17.36 7.14 -0.64
N ALA A 205 17.64 8.43 -0.44
CA ALA A 205 17.65 9.05 0.88
C ALA A 205 16.22 9.19 1.43
N SER A 206 15.29 9.70 0.60
CA SER A 206 13.89 9.84 0.95
C SER A 206 13.23 8.47 1.16
N ALA A 207 13.50 7.50 0.28
CA ALA A 207 12.97 6.14 0.38
C ALA A 207 13.40 5.46 1.69
N ARG A 208 14.69 5.53 2.04
CA ARG A 208 15.21 4.98 3.29
C ARG A 208 14.57 5.65 4.52
N LEU A 209 14.53 6.98 4.55
CA LEU A 209 13.94 7.70 5.68
C LEU A 209 12.44 7.43 5.84
N ALA A 210 11.69 7.39 4.74
CA ALA A 210 10.28 7.05 4.77
C ALA A 210 10.06 5.61 5.26
N ARG A 211 10.90 4.67 4.81
CA ARG A 211 10.88 3.27 5.24
C ARG A 211 11.16 3.12 6.74
N GLU A 212 12.16 3.82 7.27
CA GLU A 212 12.51 3.83 8.70
C GLU A 212 11.34 4.34 9.56
N ARG A 213 10.69 5.44 9.14
CA ARG A 213 9.51 6.00 9.80
C ARG A 213 8.33 5.03 9.77
N SER A 214 8.02 4.49 8.59
CA SER A 214 6.94 3.50 8.43
C SER A 214 7.16 2.27 9.31
N LEU A 215 8.39 1.73 9.34
CA LEU A 215 8.72 0.56 10.12
C LEU A 215 8.57 0.82 11.64
N SER A 216 9.05 1.98 12.10
CA SER A 216 8.89 2.40 13.50
C SER A 216 7.41 2.55 13.88
N PHE A 217 6.63 3.22 13.01
CA PHE A 217 5.20 3.42 13.20
C PHE A 217 4.43 2.09 13.23
N LEU A 218 4.65 1.23 12.25
CA LEU A 218 3.99 -0.07 12.18
C LEU A 218 4.34 -0.93 13.41
N LYS A 219 5.62 -0.98 13.80
CA LYS A 219 6.02 -1.72 15.03
C LYS A 219 5.36 -1.18 16.28
N LYS A 220 5.25 0.14 16.43
CA LYS A 220 4.60 0.78 17.59
C LYS A 220 3.14 0.35 17.74
N HIS A 221 2.42 0.17 16.63
CA HIS A 221 0.97 -0.08 16.67
C HIS A 221 0.60 -1.57 16.52
N LEU A 222 1.49 -2.40 15.96
CA LEU A 222 1.21 -3.80 15.72
C LEU A 222 1.86 -4.76 16.75
N THR A 223 2.70 -4.26 17.67
CA THR A 223 3.29 -5.08 18.75
C THR A 223 2.57 -4.98 20.08
#